data_ca62458aa675b2feb525cc1e55dc3585
#
_entry.id   ca62458aa675b2feb525cc1e55dc3585
#
_cell.length_a   1.000
_cell.length_b   1.000
_cell.length_c   1.000
_cell.angle_alpha   90.00
_cell.angle_beta   90.00
_cell.angle_gamma   90.00
#
_symmetry.space_group_name_H-M   'P 1'
#
loop_
_entity.id
_entity.type
_entity.pdbx_description
1 polymer ?
#
loop_
_entity_poly.entity_id
_entity_poly.type
_entity_poly.pdbx_seq_one_letter_code
_entity_poly.pdbx_strand_id
1 'polypeptide(L)'
;DISDKYIETINEKTWIRDDIKPYELFLKTLYEYFKEEINEDKNYDWDEILPDGFMNLQYQTDAVIQAKKILDAYNGVFISDVVGLGKTFICAMLAQKLKGRKLVICPPVLKDYWERTLQQFDVQAKVESLGKLDSILEDNDLMKNIKYVFIDEAHRFRNEKTESFQKLHEICYNKKVVLVTATPQNNFSSDIANQIYLFQPKNNSTIIPNNKNIERFFGKLDGRLKKLEKGTVEYTETLKDNSEIIRDKVLRNIMIRRTRKEIMEYYKDDLEKQGLKFPNLENPEKIIYSFDDNIEQVFNHTICKI
;
A
#
# COMPACT_ATOMS: atom_id res chain seq x y z
N ASP A 1 -49.18 12.50 -26.20
CA ASP A 1 -47.86 12.82 -26.71
C ASP A 1 -46.87 11.72 -26.25
N ILE A 2 -45.89 11.41 -27.09
CA ILE A 2 -44.86 10.37 -26.77
C ILE A 2 -44.04 10.82 -25.55
N SER A 3 -43.79 12.11 -25.41
CA SER A 3 -43.05 12.71 -24.30
C SER A 3 -43.75 12.50 -22.96
N ASP A 4 -45.07 12.66 -22.90
CA ASP A 4 -45.84 12.52 -21.66
C ASP A 4 -45.85 11.07 -21.18
N LYS A 5 -45.98 10.10 -22.11
CA LYS A 5 -45.90 8.68 -21.81
C LYS A 5 -44.49 8.27 -21.32
N TYR A 6 -43.43 8.92 -21.84
CA TYR A 6 -42.05 8.67 -21.39
C TYR A 6 -41.84 9.21 -19.98
N ILE A 7 -42.32 10.43 -19.70
CA ILE A 7 -42.22 11.06 -18.36
C ILE A 7 -43.02 10.24 -17.34
N GLU A 8 -44.25 9.83 -17.68
CA GLU A 8 -45.08 8.97 -16.81
C GLU A 8 -44.40 7.61 -16.55
N THR A 9 -43.81 6.99 -17.57
CA THR A 9 -43.07 5.73 -17.40
C THR A 9 -41.82 5.89 -16.55
N ILE A 10 -41.10 7.00 -16.69
CA ILE A 10 -39.91 7.31 -15.85
C ILE A 10 -40.35 7.52 -14.41
N ASN A 11 -41.42 8.28 -14.16
CA ASN A 11 -41.88 8.59 -12.80
C ASN A 11 -42.53 7.39 -12.09
N GLU A 12 -43.24 6.52 -12.83
CA GLU A 12 -43.96 5.39 -12.24
C GLU A 12 -43.15 4.08 -12.19
N LYS A 13 -42.29 3.82 -13.19
CA LYS A 13 -41.60 2.55 -13.36
C LYS A 13 -40.11 2.60 -13.05
N THR A 14 -39.56 3.80 -12.85
CA THR A 14 -38.18 3.97 -12.48
C THR A 14 -38.05 4.68 -11.13
N TRP A 15 -36.88 4.57 -10.53
CA TRP A 15 -36.57 5.28 -9.29
C TRP A 15 -36.18 6.76 -9.51
N ILE A 16 -36.23 7.27 -10.75
CA ILE A 16 -35.98 8.67 -11.10
C ILE A 16 -37.29 9.44 -10.93
N ARG A 17 -37.35 10.29 -9.92
CA ARG A 17 -38.48 11.15 -9.60
C ARG A 17 -38.05 12.60 -9.68
N ASP A 18 -39.01 13.52 -10.01
CA ASP A 18 -38.74 14.95 -10.11
C ASP A 18 -38.31 15.62 -8.78
N ASP A 19 -38.60 14.95 -7.66
CA ASP A 19 -38.27 15.43 -6.32
C ASP A 19 -36.86 15.02 -5.83
N ILE A 20 -36.12 14.20 -6.60
CA ILE A 20 -34.78 13.75 -6.25
C ILE A 20 -33.74 14.79 -6.69
N LYS A 21 -32.97 15.28 -5.72
CA LYS A 21 -31.87 16.20 -6.03
C LYS A 21 -30.80 15.52 -6.89
N PRO A 22 -30.17 16.25 -7.82
CA PRO A 22 -29.11 15.69 -8.69
C PRO A 22 -28.00 14.95 -7.91
N TYR A 23 -27.68 15.41 -6.71
CA TYR A 23 -26.70 14.76 -5.83
C TYR A 23 -27.18 13.40 -5.29
N GLU A 24 -28.46 13.30 -4.90
CA GLU A 24 -29.05 12.03 -4.45
C GLU A 24 -29.14 11.02 -5.59
N LEU A 25 -29.46 11.48 -6.78
CA LEU A 25 -29.45 10.69 -8.00
C LEU A 25 -28.03 10.14 -8.28
N PHE A 26 -27.03 10.99 -8.20
CA PHE A 26 -25.64 10.62 -8.36
C PHE A 26 -25.20 9.56 -7.31
N LEU A 27 -25.52 9.78 -6.04
CA LEU A 27 -25.22 8.82 -4.97
C LEU A 27 -25.92 7.48 -5.19
N LYS A 28 -27.19 7.49 -5.61
CA LYS A 28 -27.94 6.27 -5.88
C LYS A 28 -27.39 5.53 -7.11
N THR A 29 -27.00 6.26 -8.15
CA THR A 29 -26.34 5.65 -9.32
C THR A 29 -25.03 4.98 -8.94
N LEU A 30 -24.20 5.63 -8.11
CA LEU A 30 -22.99 5.05 -7.57
C LEU A 30 -23.30 3.82 -6.72
N TYR A 31 -24.31 3.90 -5.85
CA TYR A 31 -24.70 2.75 -5.01
C TYR A 31 -25.17 1.57 -5.86
N GLU A 32 -26.03 1.75 -6.84
CA GLU A 32 -26.48 0.66 -7.71
C GLU A 32 -25.36 0.08 -8.57
N TYR A 33 -24.41 0.91 -9.01
CA TYR A 33 -23.24 0.47 -9.75
C TYR A 33 -22.29 -0.40 -8.89
N PHE A 34 -22.10 -0.03 -7.62
CA PHE A 34 -21.21 -0.75 -6.70
C PHE A 34 -21.93 -1.71 -5.74
N LYS A 35 -23.24 -1.88 -5.90
CA LYS A 35 -24.09 -2.65 -4.98
C LYS A 35 -23.66 -4.10 -4.78
N GLU A 36 -23.27 -4.77 -5.85
CA GLU A 36 -22.81 -6.16 -5.77
C GLU A 36 -21.48 -6.23 -4.99
N GLU A 37 -20.55 -5.32 -5.25
CA GLU A 37 -19.28 -5.23 -4.53
C GLU A 37 -19.48 -4.89 -3.04
N ILE A 38 -20.39 -3.95 -2.74
CA ILE A 38 -20.73 -3.57 -1.36
C ILE A 38 -21.40 -4.74 -0.62
N ASN A 39 -22.24 -5.51 -1.29
CA ASN A 39 -22.91 -6.66 -0.68
C ASN A 39 -21.97 -7.85 -0.49
N GLU A 40 -21.05 -8.12 -1.40
CA GLU A 40 -20.01 -9.13 -1.21
C GLU A 40 -19.13 -8.81 0.02
N ASP A 41 -18.76 -7.54 0.20
CA ASP A 41 -17.95 -7.10 1.33
C ASP A 41 -18.72 -7.14 2.67
N LYS A 42 -20.04 -6.84 2.66
CA LYS A 42 -20.90 -6.90 3.85
C LYS A 42 -21.23 -8.32 4.31
N ASN A 43 -21.26 -9.28 3.38
CA ASN A 43 -21.57 -10.68 3.68
C ASN A 43 -20.34 -11.49 4.12
N TYR A 44 -19.18 -10.85 4.21
CA TYR A 44 -17.95 -11.51 4.64
C TYR A 44 -17.86 -11.46 6.17
N ASP A 45 -18.10 -12.60 6.82
CA ASP A 45 -17.99 -12.70 8.27
C ASP A 45 -16.51 -12.77 8.66
N TRP A 46 -15.99 -11.64 9.12
CA TRP A 46 -14.61 -11.53 9.57
C TRP A 46 -14.37 -12.29 10.87
N ASP A 47 -15.37 -12.42 11.72
CA ASP A 47 -15.25 -13.09 13.01
C ASP A 47 -15.06 -14.61 12.86
N GLU A 48 -15.60 -15.21 11.79
CA GLU A 48 -15.35 -16.62 11.45
C GLU A 48 -13.95 -16.88 10.88
N ILE A 49 -13.26 -15.85 10.40
CA ILE A 49 -12.02 -15.97 9.63
C ILE A 49 -10.81 -15.58 10.44
N LEU A 50 -10.98 -14.65 11.38
CA LEU A 50 -9.90 -14.20 12.23
C LEU A 50 -9.52 -15.34 13.21
N PRO A 51 -8.21 -15.56 13.43
CA PRO A 51 -7.75 -16.52 14.40
C PRO A 51 -8.25 -16.20 15.81
N ASP A 52 -8.40 -17.23 16.66
CA ASP A 52 -8.76 -17.04 18.05
C ASP A 52 -7.85 -16.05 18.77
N GLY A 53 -8.45 -15.09 19.45
CA GLY A 53 -7.72 -14.02 20.16
C GLY A 53 -7.28 -12.84 19.34
N PHE A 54 -7.58 -12.81 18.03
CA PHE A 54 -7.37 -11.62 17.20
C PHE A 54 -8.59 -10.68 17.30
N MET A 55 -8.30 -9.39 17.36
CA MET A 55 -9.35 -8.36 17.38
C MET A 55 -9.83 -8.10 15.95
N ASN A 56 -11.14 -8.07 15.75
CA ASN A 56 -11.74 -7.62 14.49
C ASN A 56 -11.73 -6.08 14.44
N LEU A 57 -10.65 -5.51 13.93
CA LEU A 57 -10.48 -4.07 13.85
C LEU A 57 -10.96 -3.56 12.48
N GLN A 58 -12.01 -2.75 12.48
CA GLN A 58 -12.65 -2.26 11.27
C GLN A 58 -11.67 -1.58 10.31
N TYR A 59 -10.72 -0.81 10.81
CA TYR A 59 -9.72 -0.18 9.94
C TYR A 59 -8.84 -1.19 9.18
N GLN A 60 -8.59 -2.39 9.76
CA GLN A 60 -7.83 -3.45 9.09
C GLN A 60 -8.66 -4.16 8.03
N THR A 61 -9.91 -4.47 8.33
CA THR A 61 -10.84 -5.10 7.38
C THR A 61 -11.10 -4.19 6.18
N ASP A 62 -11.33 -2.89 6.41
CA ASP A 62 -11.48 -1.88 5.35
C ASP A 62 -10.23 -1.80 4.47
N ALA A 63 -9.02 -1.89 5.08
CA ALA A 63 -7.78 -1.94 4.29
C ALA A 63 -7.69 -3.18 3.40
N VAL A 64 -8.11 -4.33 3.89
CA VAL A 64 -8.10 -5.58 3.09
C VAL A 64 -9.05 -5.48 1.91
N ILE A 65 -10.26 -4.95 2.12
CA ILE A 65 -11.24 -4.74 1.06
C ILE A 65 -10.68 -3.78 0.01
N GLN A 66 -10.16 -2.64 0.44
CA GLN A 66 -9.55 -1.66 -0.46
C GLN A 66 -8.33 -2.23 -1.19
N ALA A 67 -7.45 -2.96 -0.48
CA ALA A 67 -6.27 -3.59 -1.08
C ALA A 67 -6.65 -4.59 -2.18
N LYS A 68 -7.69 -5.39 -1.97
CA LYS A 68 -8.18 -6.34 -2.97
C LYS A 68 -8.67 -5.61 -4.22
N LYS A 69 -9.48 -4.55 -4.07
CA LYS A 69 -9.98 -3.73 -5.20
C LYS A 69 -8.83 -3.10 -6.00
N ILE A 70 -7.86 -2.51 -5.33
CA ILE A 70 -6.67 -1.92 -5.96
C ILE A 70 -5.87 -3.01 -6.70
N LEU A 71 -5.63 -4.15 -6.05
CA LEU A 71 -4.88 -5.26 -6.61
C LEU A 71 -5.55 -5.84 -7.86
N ASP A 72 -6.88 -5.88 -7.89
CA ASP A 72 -7.64 -6.36 -9.05
C ASP A 72 -7.62 -5.34 -10.19
N ALA A 73 -7.67 -4.05 -9.90
CA ALA A 73 -7.65 -2.98 -10.91
C ALA A 73 -6.27 -2.72 -11.52
N TYR A 74 -5.20 -2.79 -10.71
CA TYR A 74 -3.87 -2.33 -11.12
C TYR A 74 -2.79 -3.42 -11.08
N ASN A 75 -3.12 -4.67 -10.74
CA ASN A 75 -2.19 -5.79 -10.53
C ASN A 75 -1.14 -5.55 -9.41
N GLY A 76 -1.26 -4.49 -8.67
CA GLY A 76 -0.38 -4.22 -7.54
C GLY A 76 -0.97 -3.20 -6.58
N VAL A 77 -0.57 -3.30 -5.30
CA VAL A 77 -1.00 -2.41 -4.23
C VAL A 77 0.13 -2.18 -3.23
N PHE A 78 0.21 -0.95 -2.70
CA PHE A 78 1.07 -0.64 -1.57
C PHE A 78 0.26 -0.66 -0.27
N ILE A 79 0.72 -1.41 0.72
CA ILE A 79 0.25 -1.35 2.10
C ILE A 79 1.31 -0.58 2.91
N SER A 80 1.04 0.72 3.11
CA SER A 80 2.00 1.69 3.63
C SER A 80 1.55 2.39 4.91
N ASP A 81 0.68 1.76 5.67
CA ASP A 81 0.27 2.24 6.99
C ASP A 81 1.48 2.48 7.90
N VAL A 82 1.38 3.43 8.82
CA VAL A 82 2.46 3.69 9.76
C VAL A 82 2.79 2.45 10.61
N VAL A 83 4.01 2.44 11.17
CA VAL A 83 4.48 1.33 12.00
C VAL A 83 3.53 1.10 13.19
N GLY A 84 3.22 -0.18 13.47
CA GLY A 84 2.37 -0.58 14.59
C GLY A 84 0.87 -0.66 14.27
N LEU A 85 0.45 -0.48 13.03
CA LEU A 85 -0.95 -0.65 12.59
C LEU A 85 -1.27 -2.05 12.05
N GLY A 86 -0.36 -3.02 12.20
CA GLY A 86 -0.63 -4.41 11.86
C GLY A 86 -0.56 -4.73 10.37
N LYS A 87 0.37 -4.10 9.60
CA LYS A 87 0.52 -4.38 8.16
C LYS A 87 0.64 -5.86 7.82
N THR A 88 1.36 -6.64 8.62
CA THR A 88 1.51 -8.08 8.42
C THR A 88 0.18 -8.81 8.55
N PHE A 89 -0.65 -8.42 9.53
CA PHE A 89 -2.00 -9.00 9.71
C PHE A 89 -2.92 -8.62 8.56
N ILE A 90 -2.91 -7.35 8.11
CA ILE A 90 -3.65 -6.90 6.91
C ILE A 90 -3.24 -7.74 5.69
N CYS A 91 -1.95 -8.01 5.52
CA CYS A 91 -1.47 -8.85 4.42
C CYS A 91 -1.89 -10.32 4.57
N ALA A 92 -1.91 -10.88 5.78
CA ALA A 92 -2.36 -12.24 6.03
C ALA A 92 -3.87 -12.38 5.74
N MET A 93 -4.69 -11.44 6.21
CA MET A 93 -6.13 -11.38 5.92
C MET A 93 -6.38 -11.21 4.40
N LEU A 94 -5.62 -10.36 3.73
CA LEU A 94 -5.70 -10.21 2.27
C LEU A 94 -5.31 -11.53 1.58
N ALA A 95 -4.21 -12.15 1.99
CA ALA A 95 -3.74 -13.41 1.43
C ALA A 95 -4.78 -14.55 1.61
N GLN A 96 -5.51 -14.56 2.72
CA GLN A 96 -6.61 -15.51 2.97
C GLN A 96 -7.76 -15.32 1.97
N LYS A 97 -8.13 -14.07 1.65
CA LYS A 97 -9.17 -13.75 0.65
C LYS A 97 -8.76 -14.08 -0.80
N LEU A 98 -7.47 -14.17 -1.09
CA LEU A 98 -6.98 -14.37 -2.44
C LEU A 98 -6.89 -15.86 -2.80
N LYS A 99 -7.51 -16.27 -3.92
CA LYS A 99 -7.49 -17.67 -4.40
C LYS A 99 -6.27 -17.93 -5.28
N GLY A 100 -5.41 -18.85 -4.86
CA GLY A 100 -4.22 -19.27 -5.61
C GLY A 100 -2.95 -19.25 -4.76
N ARG A 101 -1.85 -19.76 -5.31
CA ARG A 101 -0.56 -19.84 -4.62
C ARG A 101 0.05 -18.45 -4.38
N LYS A 102 0.59 -18.25 -3.20
CA LYS A 102 1.21 -17.02 -2.73
C LYS A 102 2.66 -17.26 -2.40
N LEU A 103 3.47 -16.24 -2.68
CA LEU A 103 4.86 -16.13 -2.26
C LEU A 103 5.02 -14.88 -1.40
N VAL A 104 5.65 -15.00 -0.26
CA VAL A 104 6.06 -13.88 0.59
C VAL A 104 7.57 -13.77 0.54
N ILE A 105 8.07 -12.60 0.19
CA ILE A 105 9.51 -12.27 0.19
C ILE A 105 9.73 -11.22 1.27
N CYS A 106 10.55 -11.54 2.26
CA CYS A 106 10.76 -10.68 3.43
C CYS A 106 12.23 -10.64 3.86
N PRO A 107 12.63 -9.70 4.73
CA PRO A 107 13.93 -9.76 5.40
C PRO A 107 14.11 -11.10 6.15
N PRO A 108 15.35 -11.66 6.20
CA PRO A 108 15.60 -12.95 6.86
C PRO A 108 15.10 -13.01 8.30
N VAL A 109 15.24 -11.93 9.05
CA VAL A 109 14.82 -11.83 10.45
C VAL A 109 13.31 -11.86 10.66
N LEU A 110 12.52 -11.63 9.62
CA LEU A 110 11.05 -11.65 9.66
C LEU A 110 10.46 -12.94 9.11
N LYS A 111 11.27 -13.87 8.58
CA LYS A 111 10.78 -15.08 7.95
C LYS A 111 9.92 -15.92 8.89
N ASP A 112 10.41 -16.26 10.06
CA ASP A 112 9.68 -17.05 11.06
C ASP A 112 8.40 -16.33 11.55
N TYR A 113 8.45 -15.02 11.63
CA TYR A 113 7.27 -14.22 12.01
C TYR A 113 6.19 -14.29 10.93
N TRP A 114 6.57 -14.16 9.65
CA TRP A 114 5.64 -14.32 8.55
C TRP A 114 5.06 -15.72 8.47
N GLU A 115 5.88 -16.77 8.59
CA GLU A 115 5.44 -18.17 8.56
C GLU A 115 4.41 -18.45 9.67
N ARG A 116 4.69 -18.02 10.90
CA ARG A 116 3.77 -18.15 12.03
C ARG A 116 2.48 -17.36 11.82
N THR A 117 2.57 -16.12 11.35
CA THR A 117 1.37 -15.31 11.10
C THR A 117 0.48 -15.95 10.03
N LEU A 118 1.05 -16.39 8.91
CA LEU A 118 0.29 -17.04 7.85
C LEU A 118 -0.35 -18.34 8.31
N GLN A 119 0.34 -19.12 9.13
CA GLN A 119 -0.20 -20.34 9.74
C GLN A 119 -1.37 -20.03 10.66
N GLN A 120 -1.29 -18.99 11.50
CA GLN A 120 -2.40 -18.55 12.36
C GLN A 120 -3.65 -18.18 11.53
N PHE A 121 -3.49 -17.57 10.38
CA PHE A 121 -4.57 -17.20 9.47
C PHE A 121 -4.98 -18.33 8.50
N ASP A 122 -4.49 -19.55 8.68
CA ASP A 122 -4.72 -20.70 7.77
C ASP A 122 -4.41 -20.38 6.29
N VAL A 123 -3.34 -19.63 6.07
CA VAL A 123 -2.90 -19.23 4.73
C VAL A 123 -1.73 -20.08 4.27
N GLN A 124 -1.93 -20.84 3.21
CA GLN A 124 -0.84 -21.55 2.54
C GLN A 124 -0.08 -20.60 1.62
N ALA A 125 1.16 -20.28 1.99
CA ALA A 125 2.07 -19.49 1.19
C ALA A 125 3.52 -19.99 1.38
N LYS A 126 4.34 -19.82 0.34
CA LYS A 126 5.78 -20.00 0.45
C LYS A 126 6.38 -18.72 1.01
N VAL A 127 7.17 -18.80 2.06
CA VAL A 127 7.90 -17.65 2.62
C VAL A 127 9.38 -17.82 2.35
N GLU A 128 9.98 -16.84 1.68
CA GLU A 128 11.41 -16.84 1.40
C GLU A 128 12.08 -15.51 1.77
N SER A 129 13.36 -15.57 2.07
CA SER A 129 14.12 -14.37 2.37
C SER A 129 14.63 -13.70 1.10
N LEU A 130 14.88 -12.38 1.19
CA LEU A 130 15.47 -11.57 0.12
C LEU A 130 16.79 -12.12 -0.46
N GLY A 131 17.53 -12.91 0.31
CA GLY A 131 18.76 -13.57 -0.14
C GLY A 131 18.55 -14.85 -0.95
N LYS A 132 17.30 -15.27 -1.18
CA LYS A 132 16.95 -16.54 -1.84
C LYS A 132 16.24 -16.35 -3.18
N LEU A 133 16.40 -15.18 -3.83
CA LEU A 133 15.73 -14.88 -5.11
C LEU A 133 16.14 -15.86 -6.22
N ASP A 134 17.40 -16.31 -6.25
CA ASP A 134 17.89 -17.30 -7.22
C ASP A 134 17.17 -18.64 -7.05
N SER A 135 17.07 -19.13 -5.82
CA SER A 135 16.39 -20.40 -5.53
C SER A 135 14.89 -20.34 -5.89
N ILE A 136 14.25 -19.15 -5.80
CA ILE A 136 12.87 -18.95 -6.25
C ILE A 136 12.77 -19.07 -7.76
N LEU A 137 13.69 -18.42 -8.49
CA LEU A 137 13.71 -18.45 -9.98
C LEU A 137 14.00 -19.83 -10.52
N GLU A 138 14.84 -20.62 -9.84
CA GLU A 138 15.17 -22.00 -10.20
C GLU A 138 14.00 -22.97 -9.96
N ASP A 139 13.06 -22.65 -9.07
CA ASP A 139 11.89 -23.46 -8.77
C ASP A 139 10.78 -23.25 -9.83
N ASN A 140 10.86 -23.97 -10.91
CA ASN A 140 9.93 -23.88 -12.03
C ASN A 140 8.47 -24.19 -11.64
N ASP A 141 8.21 -25.10 -10.69
CA ASP A 141 6.84 -25.40 -10.23
C ASP A 141 6.28 -24.22 -9.44
N LEU A 142 7.07 -23.68 -8.55
CA LEU A 142 6.71 -22.49 -7.79
C LEU A 142 6.41 -21.32 -8.74
N MET A 143 7.33 -21.01 -9.66
CA MET A 143 7.20 -19.90 -10.61
C MET A 143 5.96 -19.98 -11.50
N LYS A 144 5.59 -21.17 -11.96
CA LYS A 144 4.37 -21.39 -12.79
C LYS A 144 3.08 -21.24 -12.00
N ASN A 145 3.08 -21.59 -10.74
CA ASN A 145 1.86 -21.71 -9.95
C ASN A 145 1.59 -20.51 -9.03
N ILE A 146 2.60 -19.66 -8.77
CA ILE A 146 2.41 -18.41 -8.01
C ILE A 146 1.50 -17.47 -8.79
N LYS A 147 0.49 -16.94 -8.09
CA LYS A 147 -0.39 -15.87 -8.60
C LYS A 147 -0.13 -14.53 -7.90
N TYR A 148 0.30 -14.57 -6.63
CA TYR A 148 0.45 -13.40 -5.77
C TYR A 148 1.83 -13.37 -5.15
N VAL A 149 2.48 -12.21 -5.17
CA VAL A 149 3.79 -11.98 -4.54
C VAL A 149 3.65 -10.84 -3.53
N PHE A 150 3.92 -11.14 -2.27
CA PHE A 150 3.97 -10.17 -1.19
C PHE A 150 5.43 -9.84 -0.91
N ILE A 151 5.78 -8.57 -0.89
CA ILE A 151 7.16 -8.12 -0.71
C ILE A 151 7.20 -7.20 0.50
N ASP A 152 7.79 -7.69 1.58
CA ASP A 152 7.97 -6.90 2.79
C ASP A 152 9.26 -6.07 2.71
N GLU A 153 9.23 -4.89 3.33
CA GLU A 153 10.27 -3.86 3.24
C GLU A 153 10.63 -3.50 1.79
N ALA A 154 9.59 -3.32 0.96
CA ALA A 154 9.69 -3.08 -0.48
C ALA A 154 10.55 -1.84 -0.84
N HIS A 155 10.76 -0.91 0.09
CA HIS A 155 11.64 0.25 -0.10
C HIS A 155 13.10 -0.14 -0.41
N ARG A 156 13.52 -1.38 -0.18
CA ARG A 156 14.84 -1.89 -0.56
C ARG A 156 15.01 -2.00 -2.07
N PHE A 157 13.94 -2.10 -2.83
CA PHE A 157 13.92 -2.28 -4.29
C PHE A 157 13.67 -0.98 -5.07
N ARG A 158 14.23 0.13 -4.60
CA ARG A 158 14.12 1.44 -5.25
C ARG A 158 15.12 1.69 -6.39
N ASN A 159 16.08 0.78 -6.61
CA ASN A 159 17.06 0.92 -7.68
C ASN A 159 16.94 -0.24 -8.68
N GLU A 160 16.39 0.05 -9.86
CA GLU A 160 16.20 -0.95 -10.92
C GLU A 160 17.48 -1.54 -11.49
N LYS A 161 18.64 -0.91 -11.26
CA LYS A 161 19.94 -1.36 -11.78
C LYS A 161 20.57 -2.46 -10.92
N THR A 162 20.01 -2.75 -9.74
CA THR A 162 20.53 -3.81 -8.87
C THR A 162 20.12 -5.18 -9.37
N GLU A 163 21.00 -6.16 -9.23
CA GLU A 163 20.72 -7.54 -9.59
C GLU A 163 19.50 -8.10 -8.81
N SER A 164 19.39 -7.75 -7.53
CA SER A 164 18.24 -8.15 -6.71
C SER A 164 16.91 -7.58 -7.23
N PHE A 165 16.91 -6.35 -7.75
CA PHE A 165 15.70 -5.80 -8.38
C PHE A 165 15.35 -6.56 -9.66
N GLN A 166 16.32 -6.86 -10.50
CA GLN A 166 16.07 -7.56 -11.77
C GLN A 166 15.50 -8.97 -11.53
N LYS A 167 16.07 -9.71 -10.57
CA LYS A 167 15.54 -11.02 -10.15
C LYS A 167 14.12 -10.91 -9.59
N LEU A 168 13.87 -9.91 -8.75
CA LEU A 168 12.54 -9.69 -8.20
C LEU A 168 11.53 -9.29 -9.27
N HIS A 169 11.92 -8.46 -10.23
CA HIS A 169 11.08 -8.07 -11.37
C HIS A 169 10.69 -9.29 -12.22
N GLU A 170 11.62 -10.23 -12.44
CA GLU A 170 11.35 -11.49 -13.12
C GLU A 170 10.36 -12.36 -12.33
N ILE A 171 10.55 -12.49 -11.02
CA ILE A 171 9.60 -13.21 -10.14
C ILE A 171 8.20 -12.60 -10.22
N CYS A 172 8.10 -11.27 -10.23
CA CYS A 172 6.83 -10.53 -10.26
C CYS A 172 6.14 -10.52 -11.63
N TYR A 173 6.84 -10.92 -12.69
CA TYR A 173 6.32 -10.86 -14.05
C TYR A 173 5.00 -11.64 -14.20
N ASN A 174 3.95 -10.98 -14.70
CA ASN A 174 2.58 -11.52 -14.83
C ASN A 174 1.96 -12.02 -13.49
N LYS A 175 2.39 -11.50 -12.37
CA LYS A 175 1.82 -11.78 -11.04
C LYS A 175 1.14 -10.53 -10.49
N LYS A 176 0.25 -10.73 -9.52
CA LYS A 176 -0.27 -9.64 -8.70
C LYS A 176 0.65 -9.41 -7.50
N VAL A 177 1.02 -8.14 -7.25
CA VAL A 177 2.09 -7.79 -6.31
C VAL A 177 1.55 -6.94 -5.17
N VAL A 178 1.86 -7.32 -3.94
CA VAL A 178 1.56 -6.55 -2.73
C VAL A 178 2.86 -6.05 -2.13
N LEU A 179 3.06 -4.75 -2.13
CA LEU A 179 4.26 -4.10 -1.59
C LEU A 179 3.98 -3.57 -0.19
N VAL A 180 4.73 -4.06 0.79
CA VAL A 180 4.59 -3.68 2.19
C VAL A 180 5.77 -2.80 2.57
N THR A 181 5.51 -1.56 2.96
CA THR A 181 6.56 -0.62 3.38
C THR A 181 5.97 0.57 4.12
N ALA A 182 6.63 1.02 5.18
CA ALA A 182 6.23 2.25 5.87
C ALA A 182 6.68 3.52 5.12
N THR A 183 7.74 3.42 4.30
CA THR A 183 8.39 4.55 3.63
C THR A 183 8.62 4.25 2.15
N PRO A 184 7.61 4.34 1.29
CA PRO A 184 7.72 3.98 -0.13
C PRO A 184 8.60 4.94 -0.93
N GLN A 185 8.67 6.21 -0.52
CA GLN A 185 9.46 7.26 -1.17
C GLN A 185 10.48 7.83 -0.19
N ASN A 186 11.71 8.06 -0.67
CA ASN A 186 12.76 8.67 0.13
C ASN A 186 13.17 10.04 -0.42
N ASN A 187 13.91 10.09 -1.54
CA ASN A 187 14.46 11.35 -2.05
C ASN A 187 14.04 11.68 -3.49
N PHE A 188 13.77 10.68 -4.32
CA PHE A 188 13.51 10.87 -5.74
C PHE A 188 12.21 10.23 -6.19
N SER A 189 11.64 10.78 -7.25
CA SER A 189 10.45 10.22 -7.90
C SER A 189 10.71 8.81 -8.46
N SER A 190 11.95 8.54 -8.87
CA SER A 190 12.41 7.22 -9.33
C SER A 190 12.34 6.13 -8.26
N ASP A 191 12.45 6.47 -6.98
CA ASP A 191 12.38 5.48 -5.90
C ASP A 191 11.02 4.77 -5.86
N ILE A 192 9.94 5.52 -6.02
CA ILE A 192 8.60 4.96 -6.09
C ILE A 192 8.29 4.37 -7.46
N ALA A 193 8.80 4.99 -8.53
CA ALA A 193 8.62 4.51 -9.89
C ALA A 193 9.14 3.08 -10.05
N ASN A 194 10.34 2.80 -9.56
CA ASN A 194 10.95 1.48 -9.66
C ASN A 194 10.15 0.41 -8.90
N GLN A 195 9.62 0.73 -7.73
CA GLN A 195 8.72 -0.19 -7.02
C GLN A 195 7.43 -0.46 -7.83
N ILE A 196 6.87 0.55 -8.49
CA ILE A 196 5.68 0.40 -9.35
C ILE A 196 5.98 -0.49 -10.55
N TYR A 197 7.18 -0.43 -11.12
CA TYR A 197 7.58 -1.26 -12.26
C TYR A 197 7.61 -2.76 -11.95
N LEU A 198 7.55 -3.18 -10.70
CA LEU A 198 7.39 -4.58 -10.32
C LEU A 198 6.03 -5.16 -10.73
N PHE A 199 4.99 -4.31 -10.92
CA PHE A 199 3.64 -4.76 -11.26
C PHE A 199 2.98 -3.99 -12.40
N GLN A 200 3.60 -2.91 -12.88
CA GLN A 200 3.07 -2.10 -13.97
C GLN A 200 4.12 -1.92 -15.08
N PRO A 201 3.73 -2.08 -16.33
CA PRO A 201 4.63 -1.82 -17.44
C PRO A 201 4.93 -0.32 -17.56
N LYS A 202 6.20 0.02 -17.83
CA LYS A 202 6.68 1.40 -17.93
C LYS A 202 5.91 2.25 -18.96
N ASN A 203 5.58 1.65 -20.11
CA ASN A 203 5.02 2.35 -21.26
C ASN A 203 3.53 2.10 -21.51
N ASN A 204 2.89 1.21 -20.76
CA ASN A 204 1.47 0.86 -20.90
C ASN A 204 0.79 0.70 -19.54
N SER A 205 1.02 1.61 -18.62
CA SER A 205 0.42 1.60 -17.29
C SER A 205 -1.05 2.05 -17.33
N THR A 206 -1.83 1.48 -16.42
CA THR A 206 -3.24 1.83 -16.21
C THR A 206 -3.46 2.80 -15.04
N ILE A 207 -2.40 3.16 -14.29
CA ILE A 207 -2.53 3.92 -13.04
C ILE A 207 -3.00 5.35 -13.28
N ILE A 208 -2.43 6.03 -14.29
CA ILE A 208 -2.77 7.42 -14.58
C ILE A 208 -3.72 7.47 -15.78
N PRO A 209 -4.97 7.90 -15.60
CA PRO A 209 -5.90 8.08 -16.73
C PRO A 209 -5.28 8.96 -17.82
N ASN A 210 -5.41 8.53 -19.08
CA ASN A 210 -4.89 9.23 -20.25
C ASN A 210 -3.36 9.42 -20.32
N ASN A 211 -2.58 8.78 -19.44
CA ASN A 211 -1.12 8.79 -19.49
C ASN A 211 -0.54 7.40 -19.26
N LYS A 212 -0.41 6.63 -20.31
CA LYS A 212 0.09 5.24 -20.24
C LYS A 212 1.59 5.14 -19.98
N ASN A 213 2.39 6.18 -20.29
CA ASN A 213 3.84 6.15 -20.12
C ASN A 213 4.25 6.75 -18.77
N ILE A 214 4.30 5.89 -17.74
CA ILE A 214 4.67 6.30 -16.38
C ILE A 214 6.18 6.55 -16.25
N GLU A 215 7.04 5.92 -17.05
CA GLU A 215 8.47 6.20 -17.08
C GLU A 215 8.74 7.65 -17.49
N ARG A 216 8.09 8.11 -18.57
CA ARG A 216 8.20 9.50 -19.01
C ARG A 216 7.61 10.48 -17.97
N PHE A 217 6.53 10.07 -17.27
CA PHE A 217 5.94 10.88 -16.22
C PHE A 217 6.93 11.13 -15.08
N PHE A 218 7.51 10.07 -14.50
CA PHE A 218 8.50 10.19 -13.44
C PHE A 218 9.80 10.86 -13.91
N GLY A 219 10.26 10.54 -15.11
CA GLY A 219 11.44 11.18 -15.72
C GLY A 219 11.32 12.69 -15.87
N LYS A 220 10.11 13.21 -16.15
CA LYS A 220 9.86 14.66 -16.17
C LYS A 220 9.97 15.28 -14.76
N LEU A 221 9.46 14.61 -13.74
CA LEU A 221 9.54 15.10 -12.36
C LEU A 221 11.00 15.13 -11.87
N ASP A 222 11.75 14.06 -12.11
CA ASP A 222 13.17 14.02 -11.77
C ASP A 222 14.00 15.05 -12.58
N GLY A 223 13.61 15.29 -13.83
CA GLY A 223 14.23 16.31 -14.69
C GLY A 223 14.07 17.74 -14.20
N ARG A 224 12.98 18.05 -13.47
CA ARG A 224 12.80 19.34 -12.80
C ARG A 224 13.85 19.54 -11.70
N LEU A 225 14.05 18.52 -10.86
CA LEU A 225 14.98 18.55 -9.72
C LEU A 225 16.45 18.58 -10.17
N LYS A 226 16.81 17.85 -11.25
CA LYS A 226 18.20 17.78 -11.74
C LYS A 226 18.75 19.12 -12.23
N LYS A 227 17.90 20.09 -12.53
CA LYS A 227 18.28 21.43 -12.99
C LYS A 227 18.55 22.39 -11.84
N LEU A 228 18.27 22.00 -10.63
CA LEU A 228 18.33 22.84 -9.42
C LEU A 228 19.47 22.40 -8.52
N GLU A 229 20.05 23.34 -7.80
CA GLU A 229 21.09 23.08 -6.81
C GLU A 229 20.46 22.56 -5.53
N LYS A 230 20.97 21.43 -5.01
CA LYS A 230 20.48 20.83 -3.78
C LYS A 230 20.67 21.77 -2.59
N GLY A 231 19.63 21.84 -1.74
CA GLY A 231 19.65 22.68 -0.54
C GLY A 231 19.12 24.10 -0.75
N THR A 232 18.80 24.48 -1.99
CA THR A 232 18.12 25.76 -2.27
C THR A 232 16.64 25.70 -1.92
N VAL A 233 16.02 26.85 -1.69
CA VAL A 233 14.57 26.96 -1.45
C VAL A 233 13.80 26.42 -2.65
N GLU A 234 14.19 26.79 -3.86
CA GLU A 234 13.56 26.34 -5.09
C GLU A 234 13.63 24.82 -5.28
N TYR A 235 14.74 24.18 -4.90
CA TYR A 235 14.87 22.71 -4.89
C TYR A 235 13.86 22.08 -3.92
N THR A 236 13.72 22.64 -2.71
CA THR A 236 12.83 22.13 -1.68
C THR A 236 11.36 22.29 -2.08
N GLU A 237 10.99 23.43 -2.66
CA GLU A 237 9.64 23.68 -3.18
C GLU A 237 9.31 22.74 -4.34
N THR A 238 10.24 22.57 -5.30
CA THR A 238 10.04 21.65 -6.41
C THR A 238 9.92 20.20 -5.97
N LEU A 239 10.67 19.79 -4.95
CA LEU A 239 10.55 18.45 -4.35
C LEU A 239 9.18 18.24 -3.72
N LYS A 240 8.66 19.25 -3.02
CA LYS A 240 7.33 19.22 -2.43
C LYS A 240 6.25 19.13 -3.50
N ASP A 241 6.31 19.97 -4.53
CA ASP A 241 5.40 19.93 -5.68
C ASP A 241 5.37 18.55 -6.35
N ASN A 242 6.56 18.00 -6.63
CA ASN A 242 6.67 16.67 -7.24
C ASN A 242 6.02 15.60 -6.35
N SER A 243 6.22 15.67 -5.03
CA SER A 243 5.63 14.73 -4.08
C SER A 243 4.10 14.83 -4.05
N GLU A 244 3.55 16.04 -4.14
CA GLU A 244 2.10 16.27 -4.24
C GLU A 244 1.53 15.73 -5.54
N ILE A 245 2.19 15.96 -6.67
CA ILE A 245 1.80 15.43 -7.98
C ILE A 245 1.80 13.90 -7.96
N ILE A 246 2.83 13.27 -7.39
CA ILE A 246 2.93 11.80 -7.29
C ILE A 246 1.81 11.27 -6.39
N ARG A 247 1.60 11.86 -5.22
CA ARG A 247 0.55 11.49 -4.29
C ARG A 247 -0.82 11.51 -4.98
N ASP A 248 -1.15 12.63 -5.63
CA ASP A 248 -2.50 12.85 -6.15
C ASP A 248 -2.79 12.07 -7.44
N LYS A 249 -1.78 11.89 -8.31
CA LYS A 249 -1.99 11.22 -9.60
C LYS A 249 -1.67 9.73 -9.60
N VAL A 250 -0.85 9.26 -8.65
CA VAL A 250 -0.35 7.89 -8.62
C VAL A 250 -0.74 7.18 -7.34
N LEU A 251 -0.24 7.66 -6.19
CA LEU A 251 -0.32 6.92 -4.94
C LEU A 251 -1.75 6.76 -4.42
N ARG A 252 -2.62 7.75 -4.63
CA ARG A 252 -4.04 7.64 -4.27
C ARG A 252 -4.74 6.45 -4.92
N ASN A 253 -4.29 6.04 -6.10
CA ASN A 253 -4.90 4.94 -6.84
C ASN A 253 -4.40 3.56 -6.42
N ILE A 254 -3.16 3.48 -5.89
CA ILE A 254 -2.47 2.20 -5.68
C ILE A 254 -1.94 1.99 -4.26
N MET A 255 -2.19 2.93 -3.34
CA MET A 255 -1.61 2.90 -1.99
C MET A 255 -2.66 3.06 -0.92
N ILE A 256 -2.57 2.21 0.10
CA ILE A 256 -3.25 2.36 1.37
C ILE A 256 -2.23 2.88 2.37
N ARG A 257 -2.48 4.07 2.89
CA ARG A 257 -1.63 4.70 3.90
C ARG A 257 -2.48 5.47 4.87
N ARG A 258 -2.43 5.07 6.12
CA ARG A 258 -3.16 5.71 7.21
C ARG A 258 -2.22 6.01 8.37
N THR A 259 -2.50 7.08 9.06
CA THR A 259 -1.81 7.49 10.27
C THR A 259 -2.60 7.09 11.50
N ARG A 260 -1.94 7.00 12.66
CA ARG A 260 -2.63 6.76 13.94
C ARG A 260 -3.69 7.82 14.23
N LYS A 261 -3.42 9.07 13.85
CA LYS A 261 -4.36 10.18 14.04
C LYS A 261 -5.65 9.97 13.24
N GLU A 262 -5.53 9.62 11.95
CA GLU A 262 -6.69 9.31 11.11
C GLU A 262 -7.49 8.12 11.64
N ILE A 263 -6.80 7.07 12.11
CA ILE A 263 -7.49 5.91 12.69
C ILE A 263 -8.22 6.29 13.98
N MET A 264 -7.61 7.07 14.85
CA MET A 264 -8.27 7.58 16.06
C MET A 264 -9.45 8.51 15.76
N GLU A 265 -9.43 9.22 14.63
CA GLU A 265 -10.49 10.13 14.21
C GLU A 265 -11.68 9.38 13.59
N TYR A 266 -11.39 8.46 12.64
CA TYR A 266 -12.44 7.82 11.83
C TYR A 266 -12.95 6.50 12.40
N TYR A 267 -12.18 5.81 13.26
CA TYR A 267 -12.52 4.50 13.83
C TYR A 267 -12.59 4.52 15.35
N LYS A 268 -12.84 5.69 15.94
CA LYS A 268 -12.86 5.88 17.40
C LYS A 268 -13.80 4.91 18.11
N ASP A 269 -15.03 4.79 17.62
CA ASP A 269 -16.05 3.96 18.24
C ASP A 269 -15.68 2.47 18.22
N ASP A 270 -15.05 2.02 17.13
CA ASP A 270 -14.57 0.64 17.00
C ASP A 270 -13.41 0.37 17.96
N LEU A 271 -12.45 1.27 18.04
CA LEU A 271 -11.30 1.17 18.94
C LEU A 271 -11.75 1.13 20.42
N GLU A 272 -12.71 1.99 20.79
CA GLU A 272 -13.26 2.03 22.14
C GLU A 272 -14.01 0.73 22.50
N LYS A 273 -14.80 0.17 21.58
CA LYS A 273 -15.49 -1.13 21.76
C LYS A 273 -14.50 -2.27 21.97
N GLN A 274 -13.39 -2.27 21.24
CA GLN A 274 -12.32 -3.27 21.33
C GLN A 274 -11.35 -3.03 22.49
N GLY A 275 -11.48 -1.89 23.22
CA GLY A 275 -10.59 -1.52 24.31
C GLY A 275 -9.15 -1.15 23.86
N LEU A 276 -8.96 -0.86 22.57
CA LEU A 276 -7.64 -0.55 22.02
C LEU A 276 -7.32 0.94 22.21
N LYS A 277 -6.16 1.21 22.81
CA LYS A 277 -5.64 2.57 22.95
C LYS A 277 -4.24 2.66 22.35
N PHE A 278 -4.02 3.63 21.50
CA PHE A 278 -2.67 3.95 21.04
C PHE A 278 -1.90 4.71 22.13
N PRO A 279 -0.59 4.46 22.28
CA PRO A 279 0.23 5.21 23.23
C PRO A 279 0.27 6.69 22.83
N ASN A 280 0.18 7.56 23.83
CA ASN A 280 0.40 8.99 23.64
C ASN A 280 1.90 9.27 23.44
N LEU A 281 2.21 10.17 22.53
CA LEU A 281 3.56 10.69 22.37
C LEU A 281 3.73 11.83 23.39
N GLU A 282 4.60 11.63 24.34
CA GLU A 282 5.06 12.69 25.23
C GLU A 282 6.19 13.50 24.59
N ASN A 283 6.42 14.69 25.10
CA ASN A 283 7.53 15.50 24.64
C ASN A 283 8.86 14.76 24.94
N PRO A 284 9.84 14.79 24.02
CA PRO A 284 11.11 14.14 24.26
C PRO A 284 11.82 14.77 25.47
N GLU A 285 12.18 13.94 26.45
CA GLU A 285 13.01 14.37 27.55
C GLU A 285 14.47 14.45 27.09
N LYS A 286 15.13 15.55 27.45
CA LYS A 286 16.57 15.68 27.21
C LYS A 286 17.34 14.82 28.22
N ILE A 287 17.90 13.71 27.78
CA ILE A 287 18.88 12.97 28.56
C ILE A 287 20.23 13.64 28.33
N ILE A 288 20.70 14.36 29.34
CA ILE A 288 22.04 14.96 29.31
C ILE A 288 23.01 13.91 29.82
N TYR A 289 23.87 13.47 28.93
CA TYR A 289 24.93 12.53 29.25
C TYR A 289 26.26 13.28 29.29
N SER A 290 26.97 13.22 30.42
CA SER A 290 28.32 13.73 30.54
C SER A 290 29.30 12.56 30.46
N PHE A 291 30.25 12.65 29.56
CA PHE A 291 31.36 11.69 29.48
C PHE A 291 32.41 12.05 30.54
N ASP A 292 33.13 11.04 30.98
CA ASP A 292 34.41 11.31 31.66
C ASP A 292 35.46 11.81 30.65
N ASP A 293 36.52 12.45 31.16
CA ASP A 293 37.52 13.12 30.32
C ASP A 293 38.15 12.19 29.25
N ASN A 294 38.30 10.88 29.54
CA ASN A 294 38.86 9.90 28.60
C ASN A 294 37.87 9.58 27.46
N ILE A 295 36.59 9.37 27.79
CA ILE A 295 35.56 9.07 26.84
C ILE A 295 35.29 10.30 25.96
N GLU A 296 35.29 11.51 26.53
CA GLU A 296 35.11 12.77 25.80
C GLU A 296 36.21 12.99 24.76
N GLN A 297 37.48 12.68 25.10
CA GLN A 297 38.58 12.77 24.15
C GLN A 297 38.43 11.77 22.99
N VAL A 298 38.04 10.53 23.27
CA VAL A 298 37.79 9.49 22.24
C VAL A 298 36.61 9.89 21.34
N PHE A 299 35.53 10.40 21.93
CA PHE A 299 34.33 10.84 21.20
C PHE A 299 34.66 12.01 20.27
N ASN A 300 35.34 13.05 20.78
CA ASN A 300 35.73 14.21 19.98
C ASN A 300 36.71 13.81 18.86
N HIS A 301 37.66 12.92 19.14
CA HIS A 301 38.57 12.41 18.11
C HIS A 301 37.87 11.62 17.00
N THR A 302 36.80 10.90 17.34
CA THR A 302 36.00 10.12 16.38
C THR A 302 35.12 11.01 15.52
N ILE A 303 34.44 12.01 16.11
CA ILE A 303 33.58 12.94 15.37
C ILE A 303 34.39 13.82 14.39
N CYS A 304 35.61 14.24 14.78
CA CYS A 304 36.45 15.02 13.88
C CYS A 304 36.96 14.24 12.66
N LYS A 305 36.77 12.91 12.61
CA LYS A 305 37.19 12.06 11.49
C LYS A 305 36.06 11.66 10.52
N ILE A 306 34.82 11.99 10.87
CA ILE A 306 33.61 11.78 10.04
C ILE A 306 33.28 13.07 9.32
#